data_3b783f00f45e532a202249c45fc6d90e
#
_entry.id   3b783f00f45e532a202249c45fc6d90e
#
_cell.length_a   1.000
_cell.length_b   1.000
_cell.length_c   1.000
_cell.angle_alpha   90.00
_cell.angle_beta   90.00
_cell.angle_gamma   90.00
#
_symmetry.space_group_name_H-M   'P 1'
#
loop_
_entity.id
_entity.type
_entity.pdbx_description
1 polymer ?
#
loop_
_entity_poly.entity_id
_entity_poly.type
_entity_poly.pdbx_seq_one_letter_code
_entity_poly.pdbx_strand_id
1 'polypeptide(L)'
;MKIIDTHCHLDDDALFSIRREIVEKSKQNSVVAVFNTADSLSSFSRVLALENENPDFSFSVLGIHPEFALKEEDYFKEAYQRIREEKNHIKAIGEIGLDYHYDKSDETKASQKRRF
;
A
#
# COMPACT_ATOMS: atom_id res chain seq x y z
N MET A 1 -13.15 -11.13 -20.66
CA MET A 1 -13.61 -10.42 -19.42
C MET A 1 -12.49 -9.49 -18.99
N LYS A 2 -12.79 -8.26 -18.60
CA LYS A 2 -11.78 -7.33 -18.05
C LYS A 2 -11.71 -7.52 -16.53
N ILE A 3 -10.50 -7.51 -15.96
CA ILE A 3 -10.24 -7.72 -14.53
C ILE A 3 -9.60 -6.45 -13.95
N ILE A 4 -10.04 -6.05 -12.78
CA ILE A 4 -9.36 -5.05 -11.95
C ILE A 4 -8.93 -5.74 -10.67
N ASP A 5 -7.64 -5.67 -10.36
CA ASP A 5 -7.12 -6.09 -9.08
C ASP A 5 -7.14 -4.89 -8.12
N THR A 6 -8.01 -4.97 -7.11
CA THR A 6 -8.22 -3.84 -6.19
C THR A 6 -7.27 -3.84 -4.99
N HIS A 7 -6.40 -4.83 -4.87
CA HIS A 7 -5.44 -4.90 -3.78
C HIS A 7 -4.27 -5.82 -4.15
N CYS A 8 -3.12 -5.25 -4.44
CA CYS A 8 -1.90 -5.99 -4.70
C CYS A 8 -0.67 -5.28 -4.11
N HIS A 9 0.44 -6.00 -4.00
CA HIS A 9 1.71 -5.54 -3.44
C HIS A 9 2.87 -5.80 -4.41
N LEU A 10 2.87 -5.13 -5.57
CA LEU A 10 3.99 -5.19 -6.52
C LEU A 10 5.25 -4.47 -6.00
N ASP A 11 5.14 -3.75 -4.92
CA ASP A 11 6.22 -3.11 -4.16
C ASP A 11 7.00 -4.08 -3.27
N ASP A 12 6.48 -5.30 -3.03
CA ASP A 12 7.16 -6.37 -2.27
C ASP A 12 8.54 -6.67 -2.85
N ASP A 13 9.52 -6.92 -1.98
CA ASP A 13 10.92 -7.16 -2.36
C ASP A 13 11.08 -8.28 -3.39
N ALA A 14 10.29 -9.33 -3.29
CA ALA A 14 10.34 -10.46 -4.22
C ALA A 14 9.79 -10.11 -5.61
N LEU A 15 8.86 -9.17 -5.70
CA LEU A 15 8.13 -8.82 -6.92
C LEU A 15 8.68 -7.56 -7.60
N PHE A 16 9.20 -6.60 -6.82
CA PHE A 16 9.61 -5.30 -7.35
C PHE A 16 10.68 -5.38 -8.43
N SER A 17 11.62 -6.32 -8.33
CA SER A 17 12.68 -6.52 -9.33
C SER A 17 12.15 -7.00 -10.69
N ILE A 18 11.04 -7.74 -10.71
CA ILE A 18 10.39 -8.29 -11.90
C ILE A 18 9.06 -7.62 -12.24
N ARG A 19 8.74 -6.48 -11.62
CA ARG A 19 7.46 -5.79 -11.73
C ARG A 19 7.02 -5.50 -13.17
N ARG A 20 7.97 -5.16 -14.05
CA ARG A 20 7.68 -4.89 -15.47
C ARG A 20 7.13 -6.12 -16.18
N GLU A 21 7.76 -7.27 -15.94
CA GLU A 21 7.28 -8.54 -16.49
C GLU A 21 5.90 -8.91 -15.97
N ILE A 22 5.65 -8.70 -14.66
CA ILE A 22 4.35 -8.94 -14.04
C ILE A 22 3.28 -8.05 -14.67
N VAL A 23 3.55 -6.76 -14.82
CA VAL A 23 2.63 -5.81 -15.44
C VAL A 23 2.28 -6.21 -16.87
N GLU A 24 3.28 -6.53 -17.69
CA GLU A 24 3.06 -6.96 -19.07
C GLU A 24 2.23 -8.25 -19.15
N LYS A 25 2.55 -9.25 -18.34
CA LYS A 25 1.76 -10.49 -18.26
C LYS A 25 0.34 -10.25 -17.78
N SER A 26 0.16 -9.36 -16.81
CA SER A 26 -1.17 -8.99 -16.31
C SER A 26 -2.04 -8.37 -17.39
N LYS A 27 -1.49 -7.43 -18.16
CA LYS A 27 -2.17 -6.81 -19.31
C LYS A 27 -2.55 -7.85 -20.37
N GLN A 28 -1.65 -8.77 -20.70
CA GLN A 28 -1.91 -9.87 -21.64
C GLN A 28 -3.04 -10.80 -21.15
N ASN A 29 -3.23 -10.93 -19.84
CA ASN A 29 -4.27 -11.75 -19.22
C ASN A 29 -5.52 -10.95 -18.82
N SER A 30 -5.77 -9.85 -19.51
CA SER A 30 -7.01 -9.05 -19.36
C SER A 30 -7.13 -8.28 -18.04
N VAL A 31 -6.06 -8.15 -17.25
CA VAL A 31 -6.02 -7.19 -16.15
C VAL A 31 -5.90 -5.79 -16.77
N VAL A 32 -6.82 -4.91 -16.43
CA VAL A 32 -6.88 -3.55 -17.01
C VAL A 32 -6.45 -2.48 -16.01
N ALA A 33 -6.44 -2.80 -14.73
CA ALA A 33 -5.97 -1.92 -13.67
C ALA A 33 -5.57 -2.72 -12.43
N VAL A 34 -4.61 -2.20 -11.68
CA VAL A 34 -4.23 -2.70 -10.35
C VAL A 34 -4.18 -1.54 -9.35
N PHE A 35 -4.64 -1.78 -8.12
CA PHE A 35 -4.45 -0.88 -6.99
C PHE A 35 -3.31 -1.42 -6.13
N ASN A 36 -2.17 -0.73 -6.24
CA ASN A 36 -0.95 -1.11 -5.53
C ASN A 36 -0.99 -0.49 -4.14
N THR A 37 -1.09 -1.32 -3.12
CA THR A 37 -1.38 -0.88 -1.76
C THR A 37 -0.13 -0.96 -0.90
N ALA A 38 0.29 0.18 -0.38
CA ALA A 38 1.38 0.25 0.58
C ALA A 38 0.94 -0.24 1.96
N ASP A 39 1.79 -0.98 2.64
CA ASP A 39 1.58 -1.44 4.00
C ASP A 39 2.32 -0.59 5.04
N SER A 40 3.39 0.09 4.62
CA SER A 40 4.34 0.78 5.50
C SER A 40 4.88 2.04 4.86
N LEU A 41 5.43 2.94 5.67
CA LEU A 41 6.10 4.14 5.19
C LEU A 41 7.24 3.84 4.19
N SER A 42 7.95 2.74 4.38
CA SER A 42 9.06 2.34 3.49
C SER A 42 8.58 1.91 2.10
N SER A 43 7.36 1.42 1.94
CA SER A 43 6.81 1.00 0.66
C SER A 43 6.23 2.14 -0.19
N PHE A 44 5.95 3.31 0.40
CA PHE A 44 5.35 4.45 -0.29
C PHE A 44 6.06 4.83 -1.59
N SER A 45 7.39 4.95 -1.54
CA SER A 45 8.16 5.36 -2.72
C SER A 45 8.08 4.36 -3.87
N ARG A 46 8.02 3.05 -3.56
CA ARG A 46 7.87 2.01 -4.58
C ARG A 46 6.48 1.99 -5.19
N VAL A 47 5.44 2.14 -4.37
CA VAL A 47 4.05 2.20 -4.83
C VAL A 47 3.85 3.39 -5.78
N LEU A 48 4.36 4.57 -5.41
CA LEU A 48 4.31 5.76 -6.27
C LEU A 48 5.14 5.58 -7.55
N ALA A 49 6.31 4.94 -7.47
CA ALA A 49 7.12 4.66 -8.66
C ALA A 49 6.41 3.73 -9.65
N LEU A 50 5.65 2.72 -9.16
CA LEU A 50 4.86 1.82 -9.99
C LEU A 50 3.76 2.55 -10.76
N GLU A 51 3.08 3.51 -10.15
CA GLU A 51 2.11 4.36 -10.84
C GLU A 51 2.78 5.25 -11.88
N ASN A 52 3.91 5.89 -11.55
CA ASN A 52 4.66 6.73 -12.49
C ASN A 52 5.19 5.93 -13.70
N GLU A 53 5.58 4.67 -13.49
CA GLU A 53 5.99 3.77 -14.58
C GLU A 53 4.80 3.30 -15.44
N ASN A 54 3.60 3.26 -14.89
CA ASN A 54 2.40 2.70 -15.51
C ASN A 54 1.14 3.52 -15.19
N PRO A 55 1.03 4.80 -15.57
CA PRO A 55 0.01 5.72 -15.06
C PRO A 55 -1.43 5.35 -15.41
N ASP A 56 -1.65 4.59 -16.49
CA ASP A 56 -2.98 4.14 -16.91
C ASP A 56 -3.33 2.72 -16.44
N PHE A 57 -2.48 2.12 -15.62
CA PHE A 57 -2.62 0.73 -15.19
C PHE A 57 -2.45 0.54 -13.69
N SER A 58 -1.42 1.13 -13.08
CA SER A 58 -1.14 1.02 -11.65
C SER A 58 -1.61 2.28 -10.93
N PHE A 59 -2.39 2.10 -9.87
CA PHE A 59 -2.93 3.18 -9.06
C PHE A 59 -2.45 3.04 -7.62
N SER A 60 -1.97 4.13 -7.03
CA SER A 60 -1.39 4.14 -5.70
C SER A 60 -2.44 4.24 -4.60
N VAL A 61 -2.27 3.39 -3.59
CA VAL A 61 -3.02 3.42 -2.32
C VAL A 61 -1.99 3.48 -1.20
N LEU A 62 -2.03 4.51 -0.36
CA LEU A 62 -1.07 4.71 0.73
C LEU A 62 -1.74 4.62 2.09
N GLY A 63 -1.13 3.87 3.00
CA GLY A 63 -1.60 3.70 4.36
C GLY A 63 -0.56 2.99 5.22
N ILE A 64 -0.90 2.73 6.47
CA ILE A 64 -0.06 2.00 7.41
C ILE A 64 -0.82 0.80 7.93
N HIS A 65 -0.32 -0.39 7.60
CA HIS A 65 -0.90 -1.64 8.08
C HIS A 65 -0.90 -1.70 9.61
N PRO A 66 -1.95 -2.22 10.24
CA PRO A 66 -2.09 -2.28 11.70
C PRO A 66 -0.96 -3.03 12.44
N GLU A 67 -0.19 -3.88 11.77
CA GLU A 67 1.00 -4.53 12.36
C GLU A 67 2.07 -3.52 12.82
N PHE A 68 2.12 -2.34 12.20
CA PHE A 68 3.04 -1.26 12.57
C PHE A 68 2.53 -0.36 13.68
N ALA A 69 1.39 -0.68 14.32
CA ALA A 69 0.73 0.19 15.30
C ALA A 69 1.60 0.55 16.52
N LEU A 70 2.61 -0.27 16.86
CA LEU A 70 3.54 -0.02 17.97
C LEU A 70 4.77 0.80 17.58
N LYS A 71 4.88 1.25 16.30
CA LYS A 71 5.94 2.17 15.90
C LYS A 71 5.86 3.49 16.64
N GLU A 72 7.00 4.18 16.71
CA GLU A 72 7.13 5.48 17.35
C GLU A 72 6.23 6.55 16.73
N GLU A 73 5.87 7.56 17.49
CA GLU A 73 4.98 8.64 17.07
C GLU A 73 5.48 9.36 15.81
N ASP A 74 6.80 9.58 15.70
CA ASP A 74 7.39 10.28 14.56
C ASP A 74 7.25 9.48 13.24
N TYR A 75 7.22 8.14 13.30
CA TYR A 75 6.92 7.30 12.14
C TYR A 75 5.52 7.62 11.57
N PHE A 76 4.52 7.77 12.44
CA PHE A 76 3.17 8.09 12.00
C PHE A 76 3.04 9.54 11.52
N LYS A 77 3.71 10.49 12.17
CA LYS A 77 3.73 11.88 11.70
C LYS A 77 4.29 11.98 10.28
N GLU A 78 5.41 11.31 10.01
CA GLU A 78 6.01 11.27 8.69
C GLU A 78 5.07 10.60 7.67
N ALA A 79 4.50 9.44 8.00
CA ALA A 79 3.58 8.74 7.13
C ALA A 79 2.35 9.60 6.77
N TYR A 80 1.73 10.23 7.77
CA TYR A 80 0.57 11.09 7.54
C TYR A 80 0.91 12.35 6.75
N GLN A 81 2.10 12.91 6.95
CA GLN A 81 2.58 14.02 6.14
C GLN A 81 2.74 13.60 4.68
N ARG A 82 3.40 12.48 4.41
CA ARG A 82 3.59 11.94 3.05
C ARG A 82 2.25 11.66 2.37
N ILE A 83 1.28 11.04 3.05
CA ILE A 83 -0.06 10.81 2.51
C ILE A 83 -0.75 12.12 2.13
N ARG A 84 -0.62 13.17 2.96
CA ARG A 84 -1.19 14.49 2.64
C ARG A 84 -0.53 15.16 1.45
N GLU A 85 0.79 15.04 1.32
CA GLU A 85 1.54 15.56 0.18
C GLU A 85 1.11 14.89 -1.14
N GLU A 86 0.84 13.58 -1.09
CA GLU A 86 0.45 12.77 -2.25
C GLU A 86 -1.07 12.72 -2.50
N LYS A 87 -1.88 13.43 -1.74
CA LYS A 87 -3.37 13.35 -1.76
C LYS A 87 -4.01 13.52 -3.14
N ASN A 88 -3.36 14.23 -4.05
CA ASN A 88 -3.87 14.45 -5.41
C ASN A 88 -3.45 13.34 -6.40
N HIS A 89 -2.50 12.49 -6.02
CA HIS A 89 -1.98 11.40 -6.83
C HIS A 89 -2.60 10.06 -6.42
N ILE A 90 -2.71 9.80 -5.12
CA ILE A 90 -3.26 8.53 -4.62
C ILE A 90 -4.76 8.41 -4.88
N LYS A 91 -5.24 7.17 -5.03
CA LYS A 91 -6.65 6.88 -5.30
C LYS A 91 -7.44 6.51 -4.06
N ALA A 92 -6.76 6.05 -3.01
CA ALA A 92 -7.39 5.68 -1.74
C ALA A 92 -6.38 5.75 -0.59
N ILE A 93 -6.89 5.70 0.64
CA ILE A 93 -6.11 5.47 1.85
C ILE A 93 -6.21 3.99 2.21
N GLY A 94 -5.08 3.34 2.33
CA GLY A 94 -4.91 1.93 2.68
C GLY A 94 -3.42 1.51 2.59
N GLU A 95 -3.00 0.49 3.26
CA GLU A 95 -3.74 -0.39 4.15
C GLU A 95 -3.95 0.28 5.51
N ILE A 96 -5.15 0.17 6.07
CA ILE A 96 -5.50 0.72 7.38
C ILE A 96 -6.49 -0.22 8.08
N GLY A 97 -6.61 -0.13 9.38
CA GLY A 97 -7.65 -0.85 10.11
C GLY A 97 -7.15 -1.53 11.38
N LEU A 98 -7.84 -2.59 11.74
CA LEU A 98 -7.56 -3.41 12.91
C LEU A 98 -7.25 -4.83 12.47
N ASP A 99 -6.10 -5.34 12.89
CA ASP A 99 -5.71 -6.74 12.68
C ASP A 99 -5.15 -7.33 13.98
N TYR A 100 -5.83 -8.33 14.50
CA TYR A 100 -5.46 -9.05 15.72
C TYR A 100 -4.98 -10.47 15.42
N HIS A 101 -4.59 -10.74 14.16
CA HIS A 101 -4.15 -12.07 13.77
C HIS A 101 -2.79 -12.43 14.37
N TYR A 102 -1.81 -11.54 14.19
CA TYR A 102 -0.43 -11.77 14.58
C TYR A 102 -0.16 -11.46 16.05
N ASP A 103 -0.66 -10.33 16.54
CA ASP A 103 -0.50 -9.92 17.94
C ASP A 103 -1.86 -9.57 18.56
N LYS A 104 -2.21 -10.35 19.58
CA LYS A 104 -3.48 -10.27 20.31
C LYS A 104 -3.35 -9.56 21.65
N SER A 105 -2.19 -8.97 21.97
CA SER A 105 -1.98 -8.25 23.21
C SER A 105 -2.92 -7.05 23.34
N ASP A 106 -3.24 -6.70 24.57
CA ASP A 106 -4.11 -5.55 24.84
C ASP A 106 -3.41 -4.24 24.44
N GLU A 107 -2.07 -4.18 24.53
CA GLU A 107 -1.27 -3.05 24.09
C GLU A 107 -1.42 -2.83 22.58
N THR A 108 -1.23 -3.86 21.77
CA THR A 108 -1.39 -3.77 20.31
C THR A 108 -2.79 -3.41 19.91
N LYS A 109 -3.81 -4.02 20.53
CA LYS A 109 -5.22 -3.67 20.28
C LYS A 109 -5.53 -2.20 20.60
N ALA A 110 -5.04 -1.71 21.74
CA ALA A 110 -5.23 -0.31 22.14
C ALA A 110 -4.50 0.65 21.18
N SER A 111 -3.28 0.28 20.76
CA SER A 111 -2.51 1.08 19.82
C SER A 111 -3.15 1.12 18.44
N GLN A 112 -3.58 -0.01 17.90
CA GLN A 112 -4.29 -0.05 16.62
C GLN A 112 -5.54 0.84 16.64
N LYS A 113 -6.38 0.73 17.68
CA LYS A 113 -7.58 1.58 17.85
C LYS A 113 -7.25 3.08 17.92
N ARG A 114 -6.12 3.44 18.50
CA ARG A 114 -5.69 4.85 18.57
C ARG A 114 -5.19 5.37 17.22
N ARG A 115 -4.59 4.50 16.39
CA ARG A 115 -4.04 4.85 15.07
C ARG A 115 -5.09 4.85 13.95
N PHE A 116 -6.11 4.03 14.09
CA PHE A 116 -7.23 3.94 13.14
C PHE A 116 -8.22 5.10 13.34
#